data_7f84e8c93354bae160de63d45daff5b1
#
_entry.id   7f84e8c93354bae160de63d45daff5b1
#
_cell.length_a   1.000
_cell.length_b   1.000
_cell.length_c   1.000
_cell.angle_alpha   90.00
_cell.angle_beta   90.00
_cell.angle_gamma   90.00
#
_symmetry.space_group_name_H-M   'P 1'
#
loop_
_entity.id
_entity.type
_entity.pdbx_description
1 polymer ?
#
loop_
_entity_poly.entity_id
_entity_poly.type
_entity_poly.pdbx_seq_one_letter_code
_entity_poly.pdbx_strand_id
1 'polypeptide(L)'
;MHLGWEDLPTEQARKMQLTPMIFGLSTHSIDQLKTAISQRPDYVSLGPVFATNTKPHLAPAGLEYVAEAMPLLDDTALGHVAIGGITLENIDEVLKAGAQAVAVCSAVAQAADPKAMCHKLKDKIMSMAT
;
A
#
# COMPACT_ATOMS: atom_id res chain seq x y z
N MET A 1 7.47 -4.46 -11.39
CA MET A 1 7.29 -3.04 -11.81
C MET A 1 6.15 -2.44 -11.01
N HIS A 2 6.30 -1.20 -10.56
CA HIS A 2 5.24 -0.46 -9.87
C HIS A 2 5.01 0.89 -10.54
N LEU A 3 3.77 1.23 -10.83
CA LEU A 3 3.40 2.49 -11.48
C LEU A 3 2.50 3.34 -10.58
N GLY A 4 2.83 4.64 -10.53
CA GLY A 4 1.94 5.66 -9.97
C GLY A 4 0.83 6.03 -10.94
N TRP A 5 -0.14 6.80 -10.45
CA TRP A 5 -1.31 7.21 -11.21
C TRP A 5 -0.98 8.06 -12.45
N GLU A 6 0.08 8.88 -12.34
CA GLU A 6 0.52 9.78 -13.41
C GLU A 6 1.64 9.18 -14.28
N ASP A 7 2.03 7.94 -14.02
CA ASP A 7 3.04 7.25 -14.80
C ASP A 7 2.48 6.73 -16.13
N LEU A 8 3.31 6.01 -16.89
CA LEU A 8 2.92 5.39 -18.15
C LEU A 8 1.68 4.50 -17.96
N PRO A 9 0.68 4.59 -18.85
CA PRO A 9 -0.49 3.72 -18.75
C PRO A 9 -0.14 2.23 -18.69
N THR A 10 -0.88 1.48 -17.86
CA THR A 10 -0.62 0.08 -17.57
C THR A 10 -0.47 -0.78 -18.82
N GLU A 11 -1.36 -0.60 -19.80
CA GLU A 11 -1.33 -1.38 -21.04
C GLU A 11 -0.03 -1.15 -21.83
N GLN A 12 0.43 0.10 -21.89
CA GLN A 12 1.68 0.44 -22.57
C GLN A 12 2.89 -0.10 -21.80
N ALA A 13 2.88 -0.01 -20.47
CA ALA A 13 3.94 -0.55 -19.63
C ALA A 13 4.06 -2.07 -19.80
N ARG A 14 2.94 -2.79 -19.88
CA ARG A 14 2.94 -4.23 -20.11
C ARG A 14 3.60 -4.62 -21.44
N LYS A 15 3.38 -3.83 -22.48
CA LYS A 15 4.00 -4.07 -23.80
C LYS A 15 5.51 -3.89 -23.78
N MET A 16 6.04 -3.15 -22.82
CA MET A 16 7.48 -2.93 -22.67
C MET A 16 8.19 -4.01 -21.86
N GLN A 17 7.45 -4.92 -21.24
CA GLN A 17 8.04 -6.00 -20.46
C GLN A 17 8.71 -7.02 -21.39
N LEU A 18 9.98 -7.27 -21.16
CA LEU A 18 10.75 -8.30 -21.89
C LEU A 18 10.62 -9.68 -21.25
N THR A 19 10.29 -9.73 -19.96
CA THR A 19 10.09 -10.96 -19.19
C THR A 19 8.88 -10.77 -18.27
N PRO A 20 8.20 -11.84 -17.86
CA PRO A 20 7.13 -11.73 -16.86
C PRO A 20 7.61 -11.04 -15.58
N MET A 21 6.85 -10.07 -15.10
CA MET A 21 7.16 -9.28 -13.90
C MET A 21 5.92 -9.16 -13.03
N ILE A 22 6.13 -9.08 -11.72
CA ILE A 22 5.10 -8.65 -10.79
C ILE A 22 4.79 -7.19 -11.07
N PHE A 23 3.51 -6.86 -11.19
CA PHE A 23 3.03 -5.55 -11.60
C PHE A 23 2.11 -4.95 -10.53
N GLY A 24 2.49 -3.78 -10.01
CA GLY A 24 1.74 -3.08 -8.98
C GLY A 24 1.28 -1.70 -9.44
N LEU A 25 0.15 -1.24 -8.92
CA LEU A 25 -0.42 0.08 -9.19
C LEU A 25 -0.72 0.83 -7.90
N SER A 26 -0.38 2.13 -7.88
CA SER A 26 -0.78 3.03 -6.80
C SER A 26 -2.24 3.41 -6.93
N THR A 27 -2.95 3.47 -5.80
CA THR A 27 -4.32 3.97 -5.74
C THR A 27 -4.50 4.88 -4.52
N HIS A 28 -5.27 5.95 -4.68
CA HIS A 28 -5.48 6.98 -3.67
C HIS A 28 -6.96 7.23 -3.37
N SER A 29 -7.85 6.56 -4.07
CA SER A 29 -9.30 6.68 -3.91
C SER A 29 -10.01 5.40 -4.37
N ILE A 30 -11.27 5.26 -3.97
CA ILE A 30 -12.08 4.11 -4.40
C ILE A 30 -12.26 4.09 -5.92
N ASP A 31 -12.45 5.24 -6.57
CA ASP A 31 -12.56 5.30 -8.03
C ASP A 31 -11.28 4.85 -8.72
N GLN A 32 -10.12 5.28 -8.23
CA GLN A 32 -8.83 4.82 -8.73
C GLN A 32 -8.64 3.32 -8.49
N LEU A 33 -9.05 2.83 -7.33
CA LEU A 33 -8.97 1.40 -7.01
C LEU A 33 -9.81 0.56 -7.98
N LYS A 34 -11.05 0.97 -8.26
CA LYS A 34 -11.90 0.27 -9.23
C LYS A 34 -11.28 0.23 -10.62
N THR A 35 -10.70 1.34 -11.06
CA THR A 35 -9.96 1.40 -12.32
C THR A 35 -8.76 0.46 -12.30
N ALA A 36 -7.98 0.47 -11.23
CA ALA A 36 -6.81 -0.40 -11.08
C ALA A 36 -7.20 -1.89 -11.11
N ILE A 37 -8.27 -2.27 -10.43
CA ILE A 37 -8.78 -3.65 -10.43
C ILE A 37 -9.10 -4.09 -11.86
N SER A 38 -9.71 -3.22 -12.68
CA SER A 38 -10.03 -3.53 -14.08
C SER A 38 -8.80 -3.77 -14.95
N GLN A 39 -7.65 -3.22 -14.57
CA GLN A 39 -6.38 -3.37 -15.26
C GLN A 39 -5.63 -4.64 -14.87
N ARG A 40 -6.12 -5.39 -13.90
CA ARG A 40 -5.59 -6.69 -13.45
C ARG A 40 -4.10 -6.67 -13.09
N PRO A 41 -3.64 -5.78 -12.18
CA PRO A 41 -2.29 -5.87 -11.65
C PRO A 41 -2.16 -7.10 -10.74
N ASP A 42 -0.95 -7.38 -10.29
CA ASP A 42 -0.72 -8.40 -9.27
C ASP A 42 -1.06 -7.89 -7.88
N TYR A 43 -0.84 -6.60 -7.64
CA TYR A 43 -1.19 -5.95 -6.38
C TYR A 43 -1.47 -4.46 -6.57
N VAL A 44 -2.10 -3.87 -5.58
CA VAL A 44 -2.32 -2.41 -5.51
C VAL A 44 -1.74 -1.86 -4.21
N SER A 45 -1.27 -0.62 -4.23
CA SER A 45 -0.95 0.10 -3.01
C SER A 45 -2.10 1.03 -2.64
N LEU A 46 -2.41 1.09 -1.34
CA LEU A 46 -3.48 1.90 -0.77
C LEU A 46 -2.84 3.02 0.07
N GLY A 47 -2.99 4.25 -0.35
CA GLY A 47 -2.40 5.36 0.40
C GLY A 47 -2.34 6.68 -0.35
N PRO A 48 -1.61 7.67 0.26
CA PRO A 48 -0.99 7.58 1.58
C PRO A 48 -2.05 7.51 2.69
N VAL A 49 -1.92 6.58 3.63
CA VAL A 49 -2.90 6.43 4.72
C VAL A 49 -2.85 7.65 5.64
N PHE A 50 -1.65 8.09 6.01
CA PHE A 50 -1.40 9.27 6.82
C PHE A 50 -0.55 10.27 6.04
N ALA A 51 -0.51 11.52 6.52
CA ALA A 51 0.39 12.52 5.96
C ALA A 51 1.84 12.04 6.04
N THR A 52 2.61 12.31 4.99
CA THR A 52 4.00 11.86 4.90
C THR A 52 4.92 12.94 4.37
N ASN A 53 6.13 13.02 4.91
CA ASN A 53 7.17 13.93 4.41
C ASN A 53 7.81 13.45 3.11
N THR A 54 7.67 12.17 2.78
CA THR A 54 8.21 11.60 1.52
C THR A 54 7.49 12.16 0.29
N LYS A 55 6.17 12.34 0.39
CA LYS A 55 5.34 12.95 -0.66
C LYS A 55 4.38 13.96 -0.02
N PRO A 56 4.89 15.11 0.45
CA PRO A 56 4.09 16.06 1.23
C PRO A 56 2.97 16.74 0.42
N HIS A 57 3.03 16.68 -0.91
CA HIS A 57 2.01 17.23 -1.81
C HIS A 57 0.76 16.34 -1.93
N LEU A 58 0.82 15.09 -1.47
CA LEU A 58 -0.31 14.19 -1.50
C LEU A 58 -1.13 14.33 -0.21
N ALA A 59 -2.43 14.59 -0.35
CA ALA A 59 -3.35 14.55 0.78
C ALA A 59 -3.51 13.10 1.26
N PRO A 60 -3.62 12.85 2.58
CA PRO A 60 -3.89 11.51 3.09
C PRO A 60 -5.20 10.96 2.54
N ALA A 61 -5.18 9.71 2.07
CA ALA A 61 -6.39 8.99 1.68
C ALA A 61 -7.17 8.51 2.91
N GLY A 62 -6.47 8.27 4.02
CA GLY A 62 -7.05 7.96 5.32
C GLY A 62 -7.31 6.48 5.57
N LEU A 63 -7.64 6.18 6.82
CA LEU A 63 -8.00 4.83 7.26
C LEU A 63 -9.34 4.38 6.66
N GLU A 64 -10.26 5.30 6.43
CA GLU A 64 -11.55 5.01 5.81
C GLU A 64 -11.36 4.44 4.40
N TYR A 65 -10.41 5.01 3.64
CA TYR A 65 -10.09 4.49 2.33
C TYR A 65 -9.63 3.03 2.41
N VAL A 66 -8.76 2.68 3.35
CA VAL A 66 -8.30 1.31 3.55
C VAL A 66 -9.49 0.40 3.88
N ALA A 67 -10.33 0.82 4.83
CA ALA A 67 -11.50 0.03 5.25
C ALA A 67 -12.51 -0.20 4.11
N GLU A 68 -12.73 0.79 3.27
CA GLU A 68 -13.62 0.68 2.11
C GLU A 68 -13.02 -0.14 0.96
N ALA A 69 -11.69 -0.11 0.82
CA ALA A 69 -10.98 -0.84 -0.22
C ALA A 69 -10.98 -2.35 0.02
N MET A 70 -10.87 -2.78 1.27
CA MET A 70 -10.70 -4.20 1.60
C MET A 70 -11.84 -5.10 1.08
N PRO A 71 -13.13 -4.77 1.26
CA PRO A 71 -14.21 -5.59 0.69
C PRO A 71 -14.16 -5.70 -0.83
N LEU A 72 -13.72 -4.63 -1.53
CA LEU A 72 -13.57 -4.66 -2.99
C LEU A 72 -12.44 -5.58 -3.43
N LEU A 73 -11.37 -5.66 -2.64
CA LEU A 73 -10.21 -6.51 -2.92
C LEU A 73 -10.46 -7.97 -2.55
N ASP A 74 -11.27 -8.24 -1.53
CA ASP A 74 -11.62 -9.60 -1.11
C ASP A 74 -12.32 -10.40 -2.21
N ASP A 75 -13.02 -9.72 -3.12
CA ASP A 75 -13.67 -10.33 -4.29
C ASP A 75 -12.68 -10.60 -5.44
N THR A 76 -11.40 -10.28 -5.26
CA THR A 76 -10.37 -10.41 -6.28
C THR A 76 -9.22 -11.30 -5.79
N ALA A 77 -8.34 -11.70 -6.72
CA ALA A 77 -7.08 -12.37 -6.39
C ALA A 77 -5.91 -11.39 -6.19
N LEU A 78 -6.18 -10.08 -6.16
CA LEU A 78 -5.14 -9.06 -6.07
C LEU A 78 -4.54 -8.99 -4.66
N GLY A 79 -3.22 -8.87 -4.59
CA GLY A 79 -2.54 -8.45 -3.37
C GLY A 79 -2.77 -6.97 -3.07
N HIS A 80 -2.50 -6.56 -1.85
CA HIS A 80 -2.53 -5.15 -1.48
C HIS A 80 -1.39 -4.81 -0.52
N VAL A 81 -1.05 -3.54 -0.45
CA VAL A 81 -0.13 -3.00 0.53
C VAL A 81 -0.61 -1.60 0.95
N ALA A 82 -0.85 -1.40 2.24
CA ALA A 82 -1.12 -0.06 2.77
C ALA A 82 0.20 0.68 2.98
N ILE A 83 0.25 1.93 2.57
CA ILE A 83 1.48 2.72 2.59
C ILE A 83 1.18 4.19 2.94
N GLY A 84 2.14 4.86 3.51
CA GLY A 84 2.12 6.31 3.73
C GLY A 84 1.98 6.70 5.20
N GLY A 85 3.05 7.23 5.77
CA GLY A 85 3.09 7.75 7.14
C GLY A 85 2.86 6.71 8.22
N ILE A 86 3.02 5.42 7.92
CA ILE A 86 2.81 4.34 8.89
C ILE A 86 4.00 4.26 9.83
N THR A 87 3.72 4.21 11.13
CA THR A 87 4.69 4.15 12.23
C THR A 87 4.29 3.06 13.22
N LEU A 88 5.18 2.77 14.18
CA LEU A 88 4.88 1.82 15.26
C LEU A 88 3.66 2.25 16.09
N GLU A 89 3.44 3.56 16.23
CA GLU A 89 2.36 4.14 17.03
C GLU A 89 0.99 4.04 16.35
N ASN A 90 0.94 4.04 15.00
CA ASN A 90 -0.33 4.06 14.26
C ASN A 90 -0.62 2.79 13.44
N ILE A 91 0.31 1.87 13.34
CA ILE A 91 0.13 0.64 12.54
C ILE A 91 -1.08 -0.18 12.98
N ASP A 92 -1.40 -0.19 14.27
CA ASP A 92 -2.54 -0.97 14.78
C ASP A 92 -3.87 -0.50 14.17
N GLU A 93 -4.01 0.82 13.89
CA GLU A 93 -5.21 1.35 13.25
C GLU A 93 -5.32 0.89 11.79
N VAL A 94 -4.19 0.80 11.09
CA VAL A 94 -4.14 0.32 9.71
C VAL A 94 -4.54 -1.16 9.63
N LEU A 95 -4.04 -1.96 10.55
CA LEU A 95 -4.35 -3.39 10.64
C LEU A 95 -5.83 -3.61 11.02
N LYS A 96 -6.38 -2.79 11.94
CA LYS A 96 -7.80 -2.82 12.29
C LYS A 96 -8.71 -2.43 11.13
N ALA A 97 -8.24 -1.54 10.24
CA ALA A 97 -8.97 -1.19 9.02
C ALA A 97 -9.01 -2.34 7.99
N GLY A 98 -8.28 -3.43 8.23
CA GLY A 98 -8.30 -4.64 7.43
C GLY A 98 -7.04 -4.92 6.63
N ALA A 99 -6.07 -4.00 6.60
CA ALA A 99 -4.84 -4.23 5.85
C ALA A 99 -4.04 -5.41 6.43
N GLN A 100 -3.58 -6.28 5.55
CA GLN A 100 -2.78 -7.46 5.93
C GLN A 100 -1.30 -7.29 5.56
N ALA A 101 -0.99 -6.28 4.75
CA ALA A 101 0.37 -5.95 4.36
C ALA A 101 0.57 -4.43 4.42
N VAL A 102 1.71 -4.02 4.92
CA VAL A 102 2.07 -2.60 5.03
C VAL A 102 3.47 -2.34 4.50
N ALA A 103 3.69 -1.16 3.95
CA ALA A 103 5.01 -0.65 3.58
C ALA A 103 5.35 0.52 4.50
N VAL A 104 6.53 0.46 5.10
CA VAL A 104 7.02 1.48 6.03
C VAL A 104 8.36 2.00 5.51
N CYS A 105 8.50 3.32 5.45
CA CYS A 105 9.72 3.96 4.97
C CYS A 105 10.44 4.71 6.09
N SER A 106 9.98 5.92 6.41
CA SER A 106 10.69 6.84 7.31
C SER A 106 10.83 6.29 8.74
N ALA A 107 9.81 5.61 9.25
CA ALA A 107 9.84 5.08 10.61
C ALA A 107 10.97 4.04 10.81
N VAL A 108 11.30 3.31 9.75
CA VAL A 108 12.42 2.35 9.77
C VAL A 108 13.73 3.06 9.42
N ALA A 109 13.76 3.84 8.33
CA ALA A 109 14.98 4.48 7.85
C ALA A 109 15.56 5.48 8.84
N GLN A 110 14.72 6.15 9.62
CA GLN A 110 15.13 7.15 10.62
C GLN A 110 15.20 6.60 12.05
N ALA A 111 14.93 5.32 12.25
CA ALA A 111 15.00 4.71 13.56
C ALA A 111 16.46 4.64 14.04
N ALA A 112 16.68 4.80 15.36
CA ALA A 112 17.99 4.61 15.96
C ALA A 112 18.53 3.19 15.75
N ASP A 113 17.63 2.19 15.77
CA ASP A 113 17.92 0.80 15.44
C ASP A 113 16.88 0.30 14.44
N PRO A 114 17.14 0.41 13.11
CA PRO A 114 16.20 -0.02 12.08
C PRO A 114 15.82 -1.49 12.16
N LYS A 115 16.75 -2.36 12.54
CA LYS A 115 16.50 -3.79 12.71
C LYS A 115 15.49 -4.05 13.83
N ALA A 116 15.69 -3.44 14.99
CA ALA A 116 14.76 -3.56 16.11
C ALA A 116 13.38 -2.99 15.75
N MET A 117 13.33 -1.88 15.01
CA MET A 117 12.07 -1.30 14.55
C MET A 117 11.32 -2.27 13.61
N CYS A 118 12.01 -2.89 12.66
CA CYS A 118 11.39 -3.90 11.78
C CYS A 118 10.82 -5.07 12.58
N HIS A 119 11.52 -5.55 13.60
CA HIS A 119 11.02 -6.63 14.46
C HIS A 119 9.73 -6.23 15.17
N LYS A 120 9.71 -5.03 15.78
CA LYS A 120 8.50 -4.53 16.48
C LYS A 120 7.30 -4.39 15.55
N LEU A 121 7.51 -3.84 14.35
CA LEU A 121 6.45 -3.71 13.34
C LEU A 121 5.93 -5.09 12.90
N LYS A 122 6.84 -6.02 12.65
CA LYS A 122 6.48 -7.39 12.25
C LYS A 122 5.68 -8.10 13.35
N ASP A 123 6.09 -7.95 14.61
CA ASP A 123 5.37 -8.56 15.75
C ASP A 123 3.92 -8.05 15.82
N LYS A 124 3.69 -6.76 15.59
CA LYS A 124 2.33 -6.20 15.54
C LYS A 124 1.51 -6.82 14.41
N ILE A 125 2.06 -6.92 13.21
CA ILE A 125 1.37 -7.53 12.06
C ILE A 125 1.02 -8.99 12.37
N MET A 126 1.97 -9.75 12.88
CA MET A 126 1.77 -11.16 13.20
C MET A 126 0.74 -11.37 14.32
N SER A 127 0.69 -10.49 15.32
CA SER A 127 -0.27 -10.59 16.42
C SER A 127 -1.71 -10.31 15.95
N MET A 128 -1.92 -9.50 14.94
CA MET A 128 -3.24 -9.20 14.38
C MET A 128 -3.71 -10.26 13.38
N ALA A 129 -2.80 -11.04 12.82
CA ALA A 129 -3.12 -12.09 11.85
C ALA A 129 -3.66 -13.38 12.48
N THR A 130 -3.63 -13.47 13.82
CA THR A 130 -4.17 -14.63 14.57
C THR A 130 -5.61 -14.37 15.14
#